data_461747b68f5a788e33dcd007a0089a86
#
_entry.id   461747b68f5a788e33dcd007a0089a86
#
_cell.length_a   1.000
_cell.length_b   1.000
_cell.length_c   1.000
_cell.angle_alpha   90.00
_cell.angle_beta   90.00
_cell.angle_gamma   90.00
#
_symmetry.space_group_name_H-M   'P 1'
#
loop_
_entity.id
_entity.type
_entity.pdbx_description
1 polymer ?
#
loop_
_entity_poly.entity_id
_entity_poly.type
_entity_poly.pdbx_seq_one_letter_code
_entity_poly.pdbx_strand_id
1 'polypeptide(L)'
;MSIDVNVFLFSLMIYTIIMNIGISLYAIFQRPNIIKKIIALTILGDSANVLAIIVGYRAWPSPNRAPIPPVLTNLHPTGEDIQMFTQVAVDPLPQALVLTAVVIGLAVTVFLVFLALQLYRLYGTLDVRKITKLRG
;
A
#
# COMPACT_ATOMS: atom_id res chain seq x y z
N MET A 1 -14.98 24.53 -18.41
CA MET A 1 -14.76 23.11 -18.05
C MET A 1 -14.00 23.12 -16.71
N SER A 2 -14.74 23.19 -15.59
CA SER A 2 -14.15 23.15 -14.25
C SER A 2 -13.72 21.70 -14.01
N ILE A 3 -12.42 21.47 -14.02
CA ILE A 3 -11.88 20.18 -13.57
C ILE A 3 -12.25 20.06 -12.10
N ASP A 4 -13.01 19.03 -11.76
CA ASP A 4 -13.34 18.74 -10.38
C ASP A 4 -12.02 18.41 -9.64
N VAL A 5 -11.60 19.28 -8.75
CA VAL A 5 -10.32 19.19 -8.03
C VAL A 5 -10.17 17.83 -7.34
N ASN A 6 -11.27 17.28 -6.83
CA ASN A 6 -11.26 15.98 -6.17
C ASN A 6 -10.94 14.84 -7.15
N VAL A 7 -11.53 14.86 -8.35
CA VAL A 7 -11.24 13.87 -9.41
C VAL A 7 -9.79 13.98 -9.86
N PHE A 8 -9.29 15.20 -9.99
CA PHE A 8 -7.89 15.43 -10.35
C PHE A 8 -6.92 14.88 -9.29
N LEU A 9 -7.15 15.18 -8.02
CA LEU A 9 -6.32 14.70 -6.91
C LEU A 9 -6.36 13.17 -6.80
N PHE A 10 -7.53 12.56 -6.97
CA PHE A 10 -7.68 11.10 -6.93
C PHE A 10 -6.92 10.42 -8.10
N SER A 11 -7.02 10.98 -9.29
CA SER A 11 -6.27 10.50 -10.46
C SER A 11 -4.77 10.63 -10.25
N LEU A 12 -4.30 11.76 -9.73
CA LEU A 12 -2.89 12.00 -9.40
C LEU A 12 -2.37 10.96 -8.39
N MET A 13 -3.17 10.63 -7.37
CA MET A 13 -2.82 9.62 -6.37
C MET A 13 -2.64 8.24 -7.03
N ILE A 14 -3.55 7.82 -7.91
CA ILE A 14 -3.44 6.54 -8.63
C ILE A 14 -2.18 6.50 -9.49
N TYR A 15 -1.89 7.56 -10.25
CA TYR A 15 -0.66 7.64 -11.06
C TYR A 15 0.60 7.53 -10.20
N THR A 16 0.64 8.21 -9.06
CA THR A 16 1.77 8.17 -8.14
C THR A 16 2.01 6.76 -7.60
N ILE A 17 0.95 6.03 -7.25
CA ILE A 17 1.05 4.65 -6.76
C ILE A 17 1.58 3.71 -7.85
N ILE A 18 1.08 3.82 -9.07
CA ILE A 18 1.56 3.02 -10.20
C ILE A 18 3.04 3.31 -10.47
N MET A 19 3.45 4.57 -10.43
CA MET A 19 4.86 4.96 -10.56
C MET A 19 5.72 4.36 -9.43
N ASN A 20 5.28 4.42 -8.18
CA ASN A 20 5.98 3.83 -7.04
C ASN A 20 6.14 2.32 -7.18
N ILE A 21 5.11 1.61 -7.64
CA ILE A 21 5.18 0.18 -7.93
C ILE A 21 6.23 -0.09 -9.02
N GLY A 22 6.23 0.66 -10.10
CA GLY A 22 7.21 0.51 -11.18
C GLY A 22 8.65 0.74 -10.72
N ILE A 23 8.90 1.82 -9.97
CA ILE A 23 10.22 2.18 -9.45
C ILE A 23 10.71 1.13 -8.44
N SER A 24 9.83 0.65 -7.55
CA SER A 24 10.19 -0.36 -6.55
C SER A 24 10.53 -1.71 -7.19
N LEU A 25 9.76 -2.16 -8.17
CA LEU A 25 10.08 -3.37 -8.94
C LEU A 25 11.44 -3.22 -9.65
N TYR A 26 11.65 -2.11 -10.34
CA TYR A 26 12.96 -1.83 -10.96
C TYR A 26 14.10 -1.92 -9.93
N ALA A 27 13.94 -1.31 -8.76
CA ALA A 27 14.96 -1.30 -7.72
C ALA A 27 15.23 -2.70 -7.15
N ILE A 28 14.20 -3.53 -6.96
CA ILE A 28 14.34 -4.91 -6.48
C ILE A 28 15.18 -5.75 -7.44
N PHE A 29 14.96 -5.63 -8.75
CA PHE A 29 15.67 -6.44 -9.74
C PHE A 29 17.05 -5.90 -10.07
N GLN A 30 17.22 -4.58 -10.21
CA GLN A 30 18.46 -3.99 -10.73
C GLN A 30 19.48 -3.64 -9.65
N ARG A 31 19.08 -3.39 -8.41
CA ARG A 31 20.04 -2.98 -7.38
C ARG A 31 20.67 -4.17 -6.67
N PRO A 32 22.00 -4.28 -6.64
CA PRO A 32 22.67 -5.41 -5.99
C PRO A 32 22.74 -5.27 -4.46
N ASN A 33 22.52 -4.09 -3.90
CA ASN A 33 22.61 -3.82 -2.47
C ASN A 33 21.35 -4.27 -1.74
N ILE A 34 21.51 -5.15 -0.72
CA ILE A 34 20.41 -5.74 0.05
C ILE A 34 19.55 -4.67 0.74
N ILE A 35 20.16 -3.63 1.32
CA ILE A 35 19.38 -2.56 1.99
C ILE A 35 18.49 -1.84 0.98
N LYS A 36 19.01 -1.53 -0.21
CA LYS A 36 18.19 -0.90 -1.27
C LYS A 36 17.04 -1.79 -1.72
N LYS A 37 17.24 -3.11 -1.73
CA LYS A 37 16.15 -4.07 -2.03
C LYS A 37 15.10 -4.10 -0.93
N ILE A 38 15.50 -4.04 0.34
CA ILE A 38 14.56 -3.99 1.48
C ILE A 38 13.71 -2.71 1.41
N ILE A 39 14.33 -1.55 1.18
CA ILE A 39 13.61 -0.28 1.02
C ILE A 39 12.62 -0.37 -0.16
N ALA A 40 13.05 -0.91 -1.29
CA ALA A 40 12.19 -1.06 -2.46
C ALA A 40 11.01 -2.02 -2.19
N LEU A 41 11.25 -3.10 -1.43
CA LEU A 41 10.21 -4.05 -1.03
C LEU A 41 9.19 -3.39 -0.10
N THR A 42 9.63 -2.55 0.83
CA THR A 42 8.73 -1.78 1.70
C THR A 42 7.86 -0.82 0.89
N ILE A 43 8.45 -0.06 -0.04
CA ILE A 43 7.70 0.86 -0.92
C ILE A 43 6.67 0.09 -1.76
N LEU A 44 7.04 -1.10 -2.26
CA LEU A 44 6.12 -1.96 -3.02
C LEU A 44 4.94 -2.41 -2.15
N GLY A 45 5.21 -2.88 -0.92
CA GLY A 45 4.19 -3.31 0.03
C GLY A 45 3.23 -2.19 0.41
N ASP A 46 3.76 -1.02 0.73
CA ASP A 46 2.96 0.16 1.09
C ASP A 46 2.10 0.62 -0.10
N SER A 47 2.65 0.60 -1.31
CA SER A 47 1.90 0.95 -2.53
C SER A 47 0.77 -0.05 -2.81
N ALA A 48 1.00 -1.35 -2.58
CA ALA A 48 -0.02 -2.39 -2.71
C ALA A 48 -1.14 -2.22 -1.67
N ASN A 49 -0.79 -1.87 -0.42
CA ASN A 49 -1.74 -1.58 0.65
C ASN A 49 -2.65 -0.39 0.31
N VAL A 50 -2.06 0.70 -0.20
CA VAL A 50 -2.84 1.87 -0.63
C VAL A 50 -3.73 1.52 -1.82
N LEU A 51 -3.26 0.70 -2.77
CA LEU A 51 -4.07 0.23 -3.89
C LEU A 51 -5.27 -0.59 -3.41
N ALA A 52 -5.10 -1.46 -2.41
CA ALA A 52 -6.19 -2.22 -1.82
C ALA A 52 -7.27 -1.30 -1.19
N ILE A 53 -6.85 -0.23 -0.51
CA ILE A 53 -7.78 0.78 0.02
C ILE A 53 -8.54 1.47 -1.11
N ILE A 54 -7.88 1.84 -2.20
CA ILE A 54 -8.52 2.49 -3.36
C ILE A 54 -9.59 1.60 -3.97
N VAL A 55 -9.31 0.30 -4.12
CA VAL A 55 -10.30 -0.67 -4.62
C VAL A 55 -11.54 -0.71 -3.72
N GLY A 56 -11.36 -0.65 -2.40
CA GLY A 56 -12.47 -0.62 -1.43
C GLY A 56 -13.19 0.71 -1.34
N TYR A 57 -12.57 1.79 -1.83
CA TYR A 57 -13.11 3.14 -1.71
C TYR A 57 -14.38 3.36 -2.54
N ARG A 58 -14.69 2.46 -3.48
CA ARG A 58 -15.79 2.56 -4.46
C ARG A 58 -15.74 3.85 -5.26
N ALA A 59 -15.38 3.77 -6.53
CA ALA A 59 -15.51 4.89 -7.46
C ALA A 59 -16.94 5.43 -7.40
N TRP A 60 -17.08 6.67 -7.06
CA TRP A 60 -18.22 7.52 -6.82
C TRP A 60 -19.50 7.08 -7.56
N PRO A 61 -20.52 6.60 -6.86
CA PRO A 61 -21.76 6.17 -7.50
C PRO A 61 -22.57 7.35 -8.05
N SER A 62 -22.24 8.59 -7.66
CA SER A 62 -22.88 9.81 -8.12
C SER A 62 -21.95 11.01 -7.96
N PRO A 63 -21.88 11.94 -8.96
CA PRO A 63 -21.05 13.13 -8.87
C PRO A 63 -21.40 14.07 -7.70
N ASN A 64 -22.56 13.89 -7.08
CA ASN A 64 -23.06 14.75 -6.01
C ASN A 64 -22.99 14.12 -4.61
N ARG A 65 -22.48 12.91 -4.44
CA ARG A 65 -22.40 12.24 -3.12
C ARG A 65 -20.99 11.71 -2.90
N ALA A 66 -20.29 12.30 -1.92
CA ALA A 66 -19.03 11.79 -1.44
C ALA A 66 -19.25 10.44 -0.73
N PRO A 67 -18.35 9.47 -0.87
CA PRO A 67 -18.40 8.22 -0.11
C PRO A 67 -18.32 8.53 1.39
N ILE A 68 -19.11 7.81 2.18
CA ILE A 68 -19.16 7.97 3.64
C ILE A 68 -18.45 6.82 4.35
N PRO A 69 -17.95 7.05 5.57
CA PRO A 69 -17.40 5.97 6.39
C PRO A 69 -18.41 4.85 6.61
N PRO A 70 -17.99 3.58 6.78
CA PRO A 70 -18.88 2.45 6.96
C PRO A 70 -19.43 2.37 8.40
N VAL A 71 -19.99 3.47 8.88
CA VAL A 71 -20.56 3.61 10.22
C VAL A 71 -21.96 4.21 10.10
N LEU A 72 -22.96 3.49 10.59
CA LEU A 72 -24.32 4.02 10.73
C LEU A 72 -24.38 4.99 11.90
N THR A 73 -24.79 6.22 11.62
CA THR A 73 -24.93 7.28 12.64
C THR A 73 -26.25 7.20 13.39
N ASN A 74 -27.25 6.48 12.84
CA ASN A 74 -28.55 6.31 13.46
C ASN A 74 -28.59 5.00 14.25
N LEU A 75 -28.94 5.06 15.54
CA LEU A 75 -29.05 3.89 16.42
C LEU A 75 -30.27 2.99 16.09
N HIS A 76 -31.29 3.55 15.43
CA HIS A 76 -32.49 2.83 14.97
C HIS A 76 -32.72 3.10 13.49
N PRO A 77 -31.91 2.52 12.58
CA PRO A 77 -32.02 2.79 11.16
C PRO A 77 -33.31 2.24 10.58
N THR A 78 -33.94 3.03 9.73
CA THR A 78 -35.08 2.61 8.91
C THR A 78 -34.57 1.79 7.69
N GLY A 79 -35.48 1.08 7.01
CA GLY A 79 -35.10 0.34 5.79
C GLY A 79 -34.54 1.26 4.69
N GLU A 80 -35.01 2.49 4.61
CA GLU A 80 -34.51 3.51 3.67
C GLU A 80 -33.09 3.97 4.04
N ASP A 81 -32.82 4.19 5.33
CA ASP A 81 -31.48 4.56 5.83
C ASP A 81 -30.45 3.46 5.47
N ILE A 82 -30.82 2.19 5.61
CA ILE A 82 -29.93 1.07 5.28
C ILE A 82 -29.68 1.00 3.78
N GLN A 83 -30.69 1.18 2.94
CA GLN A 83 -30.52 1.16 1.49
C GLN A 83 -29.62 2.32 1.03
N MET A 84 -29.83 3.52 1.56
CA MET A 84 -29.00 4.68 1.25
C MET A 84 -27.56 4.47 1.72
N PHE A 85 -27.35 3.93 2.91
CA PHE A 85 -26.05 3.61 3.46
C PHE A 85 -25.28 2.62 2.57
N THR A 86 -25.92 1.52 2.15
CA THR A 86 -25.26 0.50 1.31
C THR A 86 -24.84 1.01 -0.06
N GLN A 87 -25.48 2.06 -0.56
CA GLN A 87 -25.12 2.67 -1.84
C GLN A 87 -23.91 3.63 -1.76
N VAL A 88 -23.67 4.23 -0.60
CA VAL A 88 -22.70 5.34 -0.44
C VAL A 88 -21.52 4.97 0.47
N ALA A 89 -21.69 3.99 1.35
CA ALA A 89 -20.63 3.57 2.26
C ALA A 89 -19.47 2.87 1.53
N VAL A 90 -18.24 3.20 1.95
CA VAL A 90 -17.03 2.50 1.50
C VAL A 90 -16.99 1.08 2.08
N ASP A 91 -16.26 0.17 1.41
CA ASP A 91 -16.03 -1.16 1.92
C ASP A 91 -15.03 -1.11 3.11
N PRO A 92 -15.40 -1.56 4.32
CA PRO A 92 -14.50 -1.57 5.46
C PRO A 92 -13.44 -2.67 5.41
N LEU A 93 -13.64 -3.74 4.64
CA LEU A 93 -12.75 -4.90 4.62
C LEU A 93 -11.33 -4.57 4.15
N PRO A 94 -11.10 -3.87 3.03
CA PRO A 94 -9.75 -3.51 2.61
C PRO A 94 -9.02 -2.65 3.65
N GLN A 95 -9.71 -1.74 4.30
CA GLN A 95 -9.11 -0.88 5.34
C GLN A 95 -8.69 -1.69 6.58
N ALA A 96 -9.52 -2.62 7.02
CA ALA A 96 -9.20 -3.51 8.15
C ALA A 96 -8.03 -4.45 7.82
N LEU A 97 -8.00 -5.01 6.61
CA LEU A 97 -6.91 -5.88 6.15
C LEU A 97 -5.58 -5.13 6.04
N VAL A 98 -5.60 -3.90 5.56
CA VAL A 98 -4.40 -3.08 5.44
C VAL A 98 -3.81 -2.74 6.80
N LEU A 99 -4.62 -2.50 7.82
CA LEU A 99 -4.13 -2.29 9.19
C LEU A 99 -3.26 -3.47 9.65
N THR A 100 -3.73 -4.69 9.43
CA THR A 100 -2.99 -5.91 9.73
C THR A 100 -1.74 -6.05 8.85
N ALA A 101 -1.86 -5.77 7.56
CA ALA A 101 -0.76 -5.85 6.60
C ALA A 101 0.39 -4.89 6.94
N VAL A 102 0.10 -3.68 7.42
CA VAL A 102 1.11 -2.70 7.83
C VAL A 102 1.90 -3.22 9.04
N VAL A 103 1.24 -3.81 10.04
CA VAL A 103 1.91 -4.38 11.22
C VAL A 103 2.81 -5.55 10.83
N ILE A 104 2.31 -6.45 9.98
CA ILE A 104 3.11 -7.57 9.46
C ILE A 104 4.27 -7.07 8.61
N GLY A 105 4.03 -6.09 7.75
CA GLY A 105 5.05 -5.46 6.90
C GLY A 105 6.19 -4.85 7.71
N LEU A 106 5.87 -4.17 8.82
CA LEU A 106 6.86 -3.64 9.74
C LEU A 106 7.71 -4.76 10.36
N ALA A 107 7.06 -5.82 10.86
CA ALA A 107 7.77 -6.94 11.47
C ALA A 107 8.71 -7.64 10.47
N VAL A 108 8.24 -7.86 9.23
CA VAL A 108 9.06 -8.44 8.15
C VAL A 108 10.22 -7.53 7.78
N THR A 109 9.99 -6.21 7.68
CA THR A 109 11.06 -5.25 7.37
C THR A 109 12.14 -5.26 8.43
N VAL A 110 11.78 -5.22 9.71
CA VAL A 110 12.74 -5.31 10.84
C VAL A 110 13.53 -6.60 10.77
N PHE A 111 12.86 -7.73 10.53
CA PHE A 111 13.50 -9.03 10.38
C PHE A 111 14.52 -9.04 9.22
N LEU A 112 14.14 -8.53 8.05
CA LEU A 112 15.03 -8.45 6.88
C LEU A 112 16.24 -7.54 7.14
N VAL A 113 16.06 -6.42 7.83
CA VAL A 113 17.16 -5.54 8.23
C VAL A 113 18.11 -6.26 9.18
N PHE A 114 17.58 -7.04 10.13
CA PHE A 114 18.40 -7.85 11.03
C PHE A 114 19.23 -8.90 10.29
N LEU A 115 18.62 -9.59 9.32
CA LEU A 115 19.34 -10.53 8.45
C LEU A 115 20.41 -9.81 7.61
N ALA A 116 20.12 -8.63 7.08
CA ALA A 116 21.11 -7.85 6.34
C ALA A 116 22.32 -7.45 7.21
N LEU A 117 22.08 -7.10 8.49
CA LEU A 117 23.15 -6.83 9.44
C LEU A 117 24.01 -8.07 9.72
N GLN A 118 23.39 -9.24 9.88
CA GLN A 118 24.13 -10.50 10.05
C GLN A 118 24.97 -10.86 8.83
N LEU A 119 24.41 -10.68 7.63
CA LEU A 119 25.17 -10.86 6.38
C LEU A 119 26.36 -9.90 6.30
N TYR A 120 26.17 -8.65 6.71
CA TYR A 120 27.26 -7.68 6.72
C TYR A 120 28.36 -8.07 7.72
N ARG A 121 28.00 -8.59 8.89
CA ARG A 121 28.97 -9.07 9.89
C ARG A 121 29.79 -10.27 9.40
N LEU A 122 29.15 -11.17 8.64
CA LEU A 122 29.79 -12.37 8.13
C LEU A 122 30.65 -12.11 6.89
N TYR A 123 30.19 -11.29 5.98
CA TYR A 123 30.79 -11.12 4.64
C TYR A 123 31.45 -9.73 4.44
N GLY A 124 31.29 -8.80 5.36
CA GLY A 124 31.82 -7.44 5.24
C GLY A 124 31.20 -6.61 4.10
N THR A 125 30.16 -7.13 3.43
CA THR A 125 29.52 -6.46 2.29
C THR A 125 28.02 -6.76 2.25
N LEU A 126 27.25 -5.83 1.68
CA LEU A 126 25.82 -6.00 1.40
C LEU A 126 25.53 -6.15 -0.10
N ASP A 127 26.56 -6.26 -0.93
CA ASP A 127 26.43 -6.48 -2.37
C ASP A 127 26.26 -7.97 -2.66
N VAL A 128 25.06 -8.36 -3.11
CA VAL A 128 24.70 -9.75 -3.44
C VAL A 128 25.69 -10.35 -4.44
N ARG A 129 26.20 -9.57 -5.39
CA ARG A 129 27.14 -10.04 -6.43
C ARG A 129 28.49 -10.44 -5.84
N LYS A 130 28.90 -9.79 -4.73
CA LYS A 130 30.15 -10.12 -4.03
C LYS A 130 29.95 -11.33 -3.13
N ILE A 131 28.82 -11.42 -2.45
CA ILE A 131 28.48 -12.52 -1.54
C ILE A 131 28.43 -13.85 -2.32
N THR A 132 27.85 -13.87 -3.51
CA THR A 132 27.77 -15.10 -4.34
C THR A 132 29.13 -15.60 -4.83
N LYS A 133 30.17 -14.76 -4.86
CA LYS A 133 31.53 -15.15 -5.25
C LYS A 133 32.35 -15.75 -4.08
N LEU A 134 31.87 -15.60 -2.85
CA LEU A 134 32.51 -16.11 -1.63
C LEU A 134 32.11 -17.57 -1.34
N ARG A 135 31.83 -18.36 -2.34
CA ARG A 135 31.72 -19.83 -2.19
C ARG A 135 33.07 -20.38 -1.77
N GLY A 136 33.18 -20.71 -0.50
CA GLY A 136 34.23 -21.58 -0.01
C GLY A 136 34.15 -22.96 -0.64
#